data_e667e719eabd9b36f68910bc85e0101f
#
_entry.id   e667e719eabd9b36f68910bc85e0101f
#
_cell.length_a   1.000
_cell.length_b   1.000
_cell.length_c   1.000
_cell.angle_alpha   90.00
_cell.angle_beta   90.00
_cell.angle_gamma   90.00
#
_symmetry.space_group_name_H-M   'P 1'
#
loop_
_entity.id
_entity.type
_entity.pdbx_description
1 polymer ?
#
loop_
_entity_poly.entity_id
_entity_poly.type
_entity_poly.pdbx_seq_one_letter_code
_entity_poly.pdbx_strand_id
1 'polypeptide(L)'
;MSMRICPIEHKTVYKKFATELRSSRVAIKKDDTKTEYFGCYINDNLVGVVGYQKISDKHIRLKTDFVRLQYRRRKVYSNLWEFRINRILLLKPEVLSAYCTEMSLPKYLKSGFEVQSVGKNGITYVKLKL
;
A
#
# COMPACT_ATOMS: atom_id res chain seq x y z
N MET A 1 20.20 13.13 1.56
CA MET A 1 19.18 12.47 0.74
C MET A 1 17.82 13.10 1.02
N SER A 2 17.15 13.57 -0.01
CA SER A 2 15.83 14.20 0.13
C SER A 2 14.73 13.18 -0.10
N MET A 3 13.86 13.00 0.90
CA MET A 3 12.71 12.11 0.81
C MET A 3 11.42 12.93 0.96
N ARG A 4 10.48 12.75 0.04
CA ARG A 4 9.21 13.46 0.06
C ARG A 4 8.06 12.49 -0.19
N ILE A 5 7.04 12.54 0.66
CA ILE A 5 5.83 11.73 0.51
C ILE A 5 4.67 12.66 0.24
N CYS A 6 3.88 12.34 -0.78
CA CYS A 6 2.73 13.16 -1.17
C CYS A 6 1.67 12.33 -1.88
N PRO A 7 0.42 12.84 -1.93
CA PRO A 7 -0.61 12.24 -2.76
C PRO A 7 -0.18 12.22 -4.23
N ILE A 8 -0.48 11.12 -4.93
CA ILE A 8 -0.21 10.99 -6.36
C ILE A 8 -1.43 10.42 -7.07
N GLU A 9 -1.55 10.72 -8.36
CA GLU A 9 -2.67 10.27 -9.15
C GLU A 9 -2.49 8.82 -9.62
N HIS A 10 -3.62 8.12 -9.80
CA HIS A 10 -3.62 6.76 -10.33
C HIS A 10 -2.84 6.63 -11.64
N LYS A 11 -3.02 7.56 -12.57
CA LYS A 11 -2.31 7.49 -13.85
C LYS A 11 -0.79 7.53 -13.69
N THR A 12 -0.28 8.25 -12.70
CA THR A 12 1.15 8.29 -12.39
C THR A 12 1.62 6.94 -11.86
N VAL A 13 0.88 6.35 -10.93
CA VAL A 13 1.18 5.01 -10.39
C VAL A 13 1.16 3.98 -11.50
N TYR A 14 0.10 3.97 -12.29
CA TYR A 14 -0.06 3.00 -13.37
C TYR A 14 1.05 3.11 -14.41
N LYS A 15 1.32 4.32 -14.88
CA LYS A 15 2.37 4.56 -15.87
C LYS A 15 3.75 4.16 -15.36
N LYS A 16 4.04 4.46 -14.09
CA LYS A 16 5.38 4.24 -13.53
C LYS A 16 5.61 2.81 -13.05
N PHE A 17 4.61 2.17 -12.46
CA PHE A 17 4.79 0.93 -11.74
C PHE A 17 3.95 -0.26 -12.22
N ALA A 18 3.05 -0.12 -13.20
CA ALA A 18 2.13 -1.21 -13.54
C ALA A 18 2.85 -2.54 -13.81
N THR A 19 3.93 -2.52 -14.57
CA THR A 19 4.70 -3.74 -14.88
C THR A 19 5.35 -4.32 -13.62
N GLU A 20 5.99 -3.48 -12.81
CA GLU A 20 6.65 -3.91 -11.57
C GLU A 20 5.64 -4.45 -10.55
N LEU A 21 4.48 -3.79 -10.41
CA LEU A 21 3.42 -4.23 -9.52
C LEU A 21 2.89 -5.61 -9.92
N ARG A 22 2.58 -5.81 -11.20
CA ARG A 22 2.11 -7.10 -11.71
C ARG A 22 3.14 -8.21 -11.51
N SER A 23 4.42 -7.92 -11.75
CA SER A 23 5.50 -8.86 -11.51
C SER A 23 5.64 -9.24 -10.04
N SER A 24 5.26 -8.32 -9.14
CA SER A 24 5.27 -8.54 -7.69
C SER A 24 3.92 -9.05 -7.17
N ARG A 25 3.01 -9.42 -8.06
CA ARG A 25 1.65 -9.92 -7.73
C ARG A 25 0.79 -8.89 -7.02
N VAL A 26 1.10 -7.63 -7.16
CA VAL A 26 0.26 -6.54 -6.63
C VAL A 26 -0.74 -6.16 -7.72
N ALA A 27 -2.02 -6.25 -7.40
CA ALA A 27 -3.09 -5.93 -8.34
C ALA A 27 -3.13 -4.42 -8.59
N ILE A 28 -3.24 -4.04 -9.86
CA ILE A 28 -3.51 -2.66 -10.25
C ILE A 28 -4.41 -2.66 -11.49
N LYS A 29 -5.48 -1.88 -11.44
CA LYS A 29 -6.41 -1.75 -12.55
C LYS A 29 -5.99 -0.59 -13.45
N LYS A 30 -6.24 -0.71 -14.75
CA LYS A 30 -5.98 0.35 -15.72
C LYS A 30 -6.75 1.64 -15.39
N ASP A 31 -8.01 1.49 -14.99
CA ASP A 31 -8.88 2.60 -14.62
C ASP A 31 -9.37 2.38 -13.18
N ASP A 32 -8.91 3.20 -12.26
CA ASP A 32 -9.28 3.12 -10.86
C ASP A 32 -9.48 4.54 -10.32
N THR A 33 -10.73 4.87 -9.99
CA THR A 33 -11.11 6.16 -9.43
C THR A 33 -11.39 6.09 -7.94
N LYS A 34 -11.25 4.90 -7.33
CA LYS A 34 -11.65 4.65 -5.93
C LYS A 34 -10.49 4.54 -4.96
N THR A 35 -9.27 4.43 -5.47
CA THR A 35 -8.07 4.28 -4.63
C THR A 35 -7.35 5.61 -4.50
N GLU A 36 -7.05 5.97 -3.25
CA GLU A 36 -6.16 7.09 -2.95
C GLU A 36 -4.73 6.58 -2.86
N TYR A 37 -3.79 7.24 -3.53
CA TYR A 37 -2.40 6.81 -3.57
C TYR A 37 -1.48 7.85 -2.96
N PHE A 38 -0.42 7.37 -2.31
CA PHE A 38 0.67 8.21 -1.81
C PHE A 38 1.99 7.66 -2.36
N GLY A 39 2.80 8.54 -2.87
CA GLY A 39 4.10 8.18 -3.43
C GLY A 39 5.25 8.74 -2.63
N CYS A 40 6.37 8.03 -2.64
CA CYS A 40 7.62 8.46 -2.05
C CYS A 40 8.60 8.83 -3.16
N TYR A 41 9.10 10.06 -3.11
CA TYR A 41 10.12 10.55 -4.03
C TYR A 41 11.45 10.70 -3.29
N ILE A 42 12.51 10.18 -3.89
CA ILE A 42 13.89 10.40 -3.42
C ILE A 42 14.63 11.08 -4.57
N ASN A 43 15.12 12.30 -4.32
CA ASN A 43 15.81 13.10 -5.33
C ASN A 43 15.00 13.18 -6.64
N ASP A 44 13.69 13.45 -6.52
CA ASP A 44 12.73 13.57 -7.61
C ASP A 44 12.41 12.26 -8.36
N ASN A 45 12.90 11.12 -7.90
CA ASN A 45 12.54 9.81 -8.44
C ASN A 45 11.43 9.18 -7.59
N LEU A 46 10.35 8.75 -8.24
CA LEU A 46 9.29 8.02 -7.56
C LEU A 46 9.76 6.59 -7.30
N VAL A 47 9.94 6.24 -6.03
CA VAL A 47 10.56 4.97 -5.63
C VAL A 47 9.63 4.03 -4.87
N GLY A 48 8.48 4.50 -4.42
CA GLY A 48 7.53 3.67 -3.69
C GLY A 48 6.13 4.25 -3.73
N VAL A 49 5.16 3.39 -3.45
CA VAL A 49 3.75 3.74 -3.47
C VAL A 49 2.99 2.90 -2.44
N VAL A 50 1.98 3.50 -1.83
CA VAL A 50 0.95 2.81 -1.05
C VAL A 50 -0.40 3.42 -1.40
N GLY A 51 -1.46 2.67 -1.17
CA GLY A 51 -2.81 3.16 -1.44
C GLY A 51 -3.82 2.65 -0.44
N TYR A 52 -5.01 3.23 -0.48
CA TYR A 52 -6.15 2.69 0.24
C TYR A 52 -7.45 2.98 -0.51
N GLN A 53 -8.46 2.16 -0.21
CA GLN A 53 -9.79 2.28 -0.79
C GLN A 53 -10.83 2.12 0.31
N LYS A 54 -11.81 3.01 0.36
CA LYS A 54 -12.97 2.84 1.23
C LYS A 54 -13.86 1.74 0.65
N ILE A 55 -14.02 0.65 1.38
CA ILE A 55 -14.94 -0.43 1.01
C ILE A 55 -16.35 -0.08 1.50
N SER A 56 -16.43 0.53 2.69
CA SER A 56 -17.66 1.07 3.26
C SER A 56 -17.27 2.22 4.20
N ASP A 57 -18.24 2.85 4.84
CA ASP A 57 -17.96 3.93 5.80
C ASP A 57 -17.07 3.49 6.96
N LYS A 58 -17.09 2.20 7.30
CA LYS A 58 -16.37 1.65 8.45
C LYS A 58 -15.22 0.72 8.08
N HIS A 59 -15.07 0.39 6.80
CA HIS A 59 -14.07 -0.57 6.33
C HIS A 59 -13.19 0.05 5.24
N ILE A 60 -11.89 0.11 5.51
CA ILE A 60 -10.89 0.60 4.56
C ILE A 60 -9.91 -0.52 4.23
N ARG A 61 -9.63 -0.68 2.95
CA ARG A 61 -8.64 -1.64 2.45
C ARG A 61 -7.35 -0.93 2.09
N LEU A 62 -6.24 -1.37 2.70
CA LEU A 62 -4.90 -0.93 2.33
C LEU A 62 -4.45 -1.77 1.14
N LYS A 63 -3.83 -1.14 0.15
CA LYS A 63 -3.46 -1.82 -1.08
C LYS A 63 -2.32 -1.12 -1.81
N THR A 64 -1.79 -1.80 -2.83
CA THR A 64 -0.76 -1.28 -3.74
C THR A 64 0.55 -0.92 -3.04
N ASP A 65 0.92 -1.73 -2.05
CA ASP A 65 2.16 -1.52 -1.30
C ASP A 65 3.34 -2.01 -2.12
N PHE A 66 4.20 -1.08 -2.53
CA PHE A 66 5.36 -1.41 -3.35
C PHE A 66 6.49 -0.40 -3.16
N VAL A 67 7.71 -0.91 -3.00
CA VAL A 67 8.93 -0.12 -2.98
C VAL A 67 9.93 -0.78 -3.94
N ARG A 68 10.55 0.01 -4.81
CA ARG A 68 11.57 -0.49 -5.72
C ARG A 68 12.69 -1.18 -4.96
N LEU A 69 13.16 -2.29 -5.49
CA LEU A 69 14.10 -3.19 -4.80
C LEU A 69 15.33 -2.45 -4.26
N GLN A 70 15.95 -1.57 -5.05
CA GLN A 70 17.14 -0.84 -4.65
C GLN A 70 16.90 0.20 -3.56
N TYR A 71 15.63 0.50 -3.24
CA TYR A 71 15.26 1.46 -2.20
C TYR A 71 14.64 0.78 -0.97
N ARG A 72 14.58 -0.54 -0.95
CA ARG A 72 14.14 -1.30 0.23
C ARG A 72 15.20 -1.21 1.32
N ARG A 73 14.78 -1.36 2.58
CA ARG A 73 15.64 -1.23 3.78
C ARG A 73 16.18 0.18 4.01
N ARG A 74 15.57 1.21 3.39
CA ARG A 74 15.91 2.62 3.58
C ARG A 74 14.79 3.41 4.25
N LYS A 75 13.92 2.71 4.99
CA LYS A 75 12.76 3.29 5.68
C LYS A 75 11.71 3.91 4.76
N VAL A 76 11.79 3.69 3.46
CA VAL A 76 10.80 4.21 2.51
C VAL A 76 9.42 3.65 2.82
N TYR A 77 9.32 2.33 2.98
CA TYR A 77 8.05 1.68 3.27
C TYR A 77 7.51 2.07 4.64
N SER A 78 8.34 2.14 5.66
CA SER A 78 7.91 2.58 7.00
C SER A 78 7.34 3.97 6.98
N ASN A 79 7.95 4.90 6.26
CA ASN A 79 7.47 6.27 6.14
C ASN A 79 6.18 6.36 5.32
N LEU A 80 6.07 5.60 4.23
CA LEU A 80 4.82 5.50 3.46
C LEU A 80 3.69 4.91 4.28
N TRP A 81 3.98 3.84 5.03
CA TRP A 81 3.02 3.21 5.92
C TRP A 81 2.46 4.20 6.93
N GLU A 82 3.35 4.91 7.64
CA GLU A 82 2.96 5.86 8.67
C GLU A 82 2.14 7.01 8.09
N PHE A 83 2.56 7.54 6.95
CA PHE A 83 1.82 8.59 6.26
C PHE A 83 0.41 8.14 5.91
N ARG A 84 0.28 6.96 5.32
CA ARG A 84 -1.03 6.39 4.95
C ARG A 84 -1.91 6.11 6.16
N ILE A 85 -1.36 5.45 7.18
CA ILE A 85 -2.17 5.08 8.35
C ILE A 85 -2.69 6.30 9.09
N ASN A 86 -1.90 7.35 9.20
CA ASN A 86 -2.32 8.59 9.84
C ASN A 86 -3.48 9.25 9.08
N ARG A 87 -3.47 9.20 7.75
CA ARG A 87 -4.58 9.70 6.93
C ARG A 87 -5.83 8.84 7.09
N ILE A 88 -5.68 7.52 7.11
CA ILE A 88 -6.78 6.58 7.28
C ILE A 88 -7.46 6.76 8.63
N LEU A 89 -6.70 6.91 9.70
CA LEU A 89 -7.27 7.04 11.05
C LEU A 89 -8.12 8.29 11.21
N LEU A 90 -7.88 9.34 10.44
CA LEU A 90 -8.74 10.53 10.43
C LEU A 90 -10.14 10.24 9.90
N LEU A 91 -10.32 9.19 9.13
CA LEU A 91 -11.60 8.75 8.59
C LEU A 91 -12.39 7.89 9.58
N LYS A 92 -11.79 7.53 10.71
CA LYS A 92 -12.40 6.76 11.81
C LYS A 92 -13.00 5.41 11.36
N PRO A 93 -12.25 4.57 10.63
CA PRO A 93 -12.75 3.24 10.27
C PRO A 93 -12.83 2.33 11.50
N GLU A 94 -13.62 1.27 11.40
CA GLU A 94 -13.70 0.23 12.43
C GLU A 94 -12.87 -0.99 12.06
N VAL A 95 -12.67 -1.21 10.75
CA VAL A 95 -11.92 -2.36 10.22
C VAL A 95 -10.98 -1.92 9.12
N LEU A 96 -9.76 -2.43 9.18
CA LEU A 96 -8.78 -2.35 8.09
C LEU A 96 -8.56 -3.74 7.53
N SER A 97 -8.33 -3.84 6.23
CA SER A 97 -7.99 -5.11 5.59
C SER A 97 -6.96 -4.92 4.49
N ALA A 98 -6.32 -6.01 4.08
CA ALA A 98 -5.38 -5.99 2.96
C ALA A 98 -5.19 -7.39 2.39
N TYR A 99 -4.87 -7.44 1.10
CA TYR A 99 -4.36 -8.63 0.44
C TYR A 99 -2.85 -8.44 0.29
N CYS A 100 -2.07 -9.25 0.98
CA CYS A 100 -0.63 -9.03 1.12
C CYS A 100 0.18 -9.99 0.27
N THR A 101 1.20 -9.45 -0.40
CA THR A 101 2.28 -10.24 -0.99
C THR A 101 3.29 -10.62 0.11
N GLU A 102 4.26 -11.46 -0.21
CA GLU A 102 5.34 -11.82 0.71
C GLU A 102 6.13 -10.58 1.18
N MET A 103 6.29 -9.60 0.31
CA MET A 103 7.04 -8.37 0.63
C MET A 103 6.32 -7.54 1.69
N SER A 104 5.01 -7.38 1.59
CA SER A 104 4.25 -6.51 2.48
C SER A 104 3.74 -7.19 3.75
N LEU A 105 3.53 -8.50 3.72
CA LEU A 105 2.94 -9.25 4.84
C LEU A 105 3.61 -9.01 6.19
N PRO A 106 4.96 -9.03 6.32
CA PRO A 106 5.59 -8.82 7.63
C PRO A 106 5.20 -7.50 8.30
N LYS A 107 5.05 -6.43 7.52
CA LYS A 107 4.66 -5.12 8.07
C LYS A 107 3.24 -5.16 8.63
N TYR A 108 2.32 -5.83 7.93
CA TYR A 108 0.94 -5.96 8.39
C TYR A 108 0.86 -6.78 9.69
N LEU A 109 1.55 -7.91 9.75
CA LEU A 109 1.56 -8.76 10.94
C LEU A 109 2.18 -8.03 12.14
N LYS A 110 3.27 -7.31 11.91
CA LYS A 110 3.94 -6.51 12.94
C LYS A 110 3.05 -5.39 13.47
N SER A 111 2.13 -4.91 12.64
CA SER A 111 1.20 -3.83 12.98
C SER A 111 -0.10 -4.33 13.61
N GLY A 112 -0.20 -5.63 13.89
CA GLY A 112 -1.33 -6.21 14.61
C GLY A 112 -2.43 -6.80 13.72
N PHE A 113 -2.26 -6.81 12.40
CA PHE A 113 -3.22 -7.46 11.51
C PHE A 113 -3.16 -8.98 11.70
N GLU A 114 -4.33 -9.62 11.61
CA GLU A 114 -4.46 -11.07 11.76
C GLU A 114 -4.76 -11.73 10.41
N VAL A 115 -4.14 -12.88 10.16
CA VAL A 115 -4.38 -13.65 8.94
C VAL A 115 -5.80 -14.20 8.95
N GLN A 116 -6.54 -13.96 7.87
CA GLN A 116 -7.88 -14.49 7.67
C GLN A 116 -7.85 -15.70 6.74
N SER A 117 -7.05 -15.63 5.67
CA SER A 117 -6.94 -16.72 4.71
C SER A 117 -5.64 -16.57 3.91
N VAL A 118 -5.18 -17.69 3.33
CA VAL A 118 -4.04 -17.72 2.42
C VAL A 118 -4.52 -18.25 1.08
N GLY A 119 -4.37 -17.46 0.03
CA GLY A 119 -4.76 -17.86 -1.32
C GLY A 119 -3.77 -18.82 -1.95
N LYS A 120 -4.22 -19.53 -3.00
CA LYS A 120 -3.41 -20.51 -3.74
C LYS A 120 -2.17 -19.87 -4.41
N ASN A 121 -2.23 -18.58 -4.68
CA ASN A 121 -1.14 -17.81 -5.30
C ASN A 121 -0.17 -17.20 -4.28
N GLY A 122 -0.29 -17.54 -2.98
CA GLY A 122 0.56 -16.99 -1.93
C GLY A 122 0.13 -15.62 -1.43
N ILE A 123 -1.01 -15.10 -1.89
CA ILE A 123 -1.55 -13.83 -1.39
C ILE A 123 -2.30 -14.09 -0.08
N THR A 124 -1.94 -13.38 0.97
CA THR A 124 -2.53 -13.53 2.29
C THR A 124 -3.51 -12.41 2.58
N TYR A 125 -4.74 -12.77 2.97
CA TYR A 125 -5.75 -11.79 3.37
C TYR A 125 -5.68 -11.57 4.87
N VAL A 126 -5.57 -10.31 5.29
CA VAL A 126 -5.42 -9.93 6.70
C VAL A 126 -6.43 -8.85 7.08
N LYS A 127 -6.79 -8.80 8.38
CA LYS A 127 -7.68 -7.79 8.94
C LYS A 127 -7.18 -7.29 10.27
N LEU A 128 -7.54 -6.04 10.57
CA LEU A 128 -7.34 -5.41 11.89
C LEU A 128 -8.64 -4.73 12.29
N LYS A 129 -9.15 -5.09 13.46
CA LYS A 129 -10.27 -4.39 14.08
C LYS A 129 -9.73 -3.27 14.96
N LEU A 130 -10.24 -2.08 14.77
CA LEU A 130 -9.84 -0.89 15.53
C LEU A 130 -10.74 -0.63 16.73
#